data_38ab86b805e8a610c22ba7e8c566c067
#
_entry.id   38ab86b805e8a610c22ba7e8c566c067
#
_cell.length_a   1.000
_cell.length_b   1.000
_cell.length_c   1.000
_cell.angle_alpha   90.00
_cell.angle_beta   90.00
_cell.angle_gamma   90.00
#
_symmetry.space_group_name_H-M   'P 1'
#
loop_
_entity.id
_entity.type
_entity.pdbx_description
1 polymer ?
#
loop_
_entity_poly.entity_id
_entity_poly.type
_entity_poly.pdbx_seq_one_letter_code
_entity_poly.pdbx_strand_id
1 'polypeptide(L)'
;MKLKFTRKTWYFFLLAAAAVSMLGGFAVLGGMDFSGLEVVAFCLTGIALLFLAAQKGAPAKEKRNYTLVFVVLMVSNLAANGWAGDLCSALVWPCLLGIEYGRGRPVQRQLQLVGLAEALRLVFWRSVRYAGITSLAFWTNLMFVLLTCARGWAALTLYKTQEETL
;
A
#
# COMPACT_ATOMS: atom_id res chain seq x y z
N MET A 1 -22.72 -2.09 23.54
CA MET A 1 -22.58 -1.47 22.21
C MET A 1 -21.85 -2.46 21.28
N LYS A 2 -22.55 -3.10 20.33
CA LYS A 2 -21.89 -3.98 19.36
C LYS A 2 -21.24 -3.10 18.30
N LEU A 3 -19.93 -2.91 18.33
CA LEU A 3 -19.17 -2.27 17.26
C LEU A 3 -19.38 -3.06 15.98
N LYS A 4 -20.23 -2.56 15.09
CA LYS A 4 -20.38 -3.10 13.74
C LYS A 4 -19.18 -2.59 12.91
N PHE A 5 -18.15 -3.41 12.83
CA PHE A 5 -17.04 -3.15 11.92
C PHE A 5 -17.55 -3.29 10.47
N THR A 6 -17.67 -2.18 9.79
CA THR A 6 -18.09 -2.10 8.39
C THR A 6 -16.86 -2.10 7.48
N ARG A 7 -17.06 -2.35 6.18
CA ARG A 7 -16.00 -2.24 5.17
C ARG A 7 -15.32 -0.87 5.17
N LYS A 8 -16.07 0.19 5.47
CA LYS A 8 -15.58 1.56 5.64
C LYS A 8 -14.48 1.64 6.70
N THR A 9 -14.60 0.90 7.80
CA THR A 9 -13.59 0.84 8.87
C THR A 9 -12.24 0.34 8.32
N TRP A 10 -12.26 -0.67 7.46
CA TRP A 10 -11.04 -1.23 6.89
C TRP A 10 -10.39 -0.30 5.86
N TYR A 11 -11.18 0.42 5.10
CA TYR A 11 -10.65 1.49 4.23
C TYR A 11 -10.08 2.65 5.04
N PHE A 12 -10.63 2.95 6.23
CA PHE A 12 -10.01 3.91 7.15
C PHE A 12 -8.63 3.43 7.63
N PHE A 13 -8.47 2.15 7.94
CA PHE A 13 -7.15 1.58 8.28
C PHE A 13 -6.14 1.73 7.12
N LEU A 14 -6.57 1.51 5.88
CA LEU A 14 -5.73 1.73 4.70
C LEU A 14 -5.36 3.21 4.53
N LEU A 15 -6.30 4.11 4.79
CA LEU A 15 -6.05 5.55 4.77
C LEU A 15 -5.05 5.97 5.85
N ALA A 16 -5.21 5.44 7.07
CA ALA A 16 -4.27 5.68 8.15
C ALA A 16 -2.88 5.12 7.83
N ALA A 17 -2.79 3.93 7.26
CA ALA A 17 -1.53 3.34 6.80
C ALA A 17 -0.83 4.23 5.76
N ALA A 18 -1.58 4.73 4.77
CA ALA A 18 -1.04 5.63 3.74
C ALA A 18 -0.57 6.96 4.33
N ALA A 19 -1.31 7.54 5.28
CA ALA A 19 -0.93 8.77 5.98
C ALA A 19 0.36 8.59 6.80
N VAL A 20 0.48 7.48 7.53
CA VAL A 20 1.69 7.15 8.31
C VAL A 20 2.89 6.93 7.37
N SER A 21 2.71 6.23 6.25
CA SER A 21 3.76 6.06 5.24
C SER A 21 4.18 7.39 4.62
N MET A 22 3.25 8.29 4.38
CA MET A 22 3.54 9.63 3.84
C MET A 22 4.38 10.46 4.83
N LEU A 23 4.03 10.43 6.11
CA LEU A 23 4.83 11.08 7.17
C LEU A 23 6.25 10.49 7.22
N GLY A 24 6.38 9.18 7.13
CA GLY A 24 7.67 8.49 7.05
C GLY A 24 8.48 8.91 5.83
N GLY A 25 7.84 9.01 4.67
CA GLY A 25 8.47 9.45 3.41
C GLY A 25 9.00 10.88 3.49
N PHE A 26 8.24 11.82 4.00
CA PHE A 26 8.68 13.22 4.22
C PHE A 26 9.83 13.30 5.22
N ALA A 27 9.78 12.50 6.27
CA ALA A 27 10.83 12.45 7.26
C ALA A 27 12.16 11.92 6.68
N VAL A 28 12.12 10.86 5.90
CA VAL A 28 13.29 10.31 5.19
C VAL A 28 13.85 11.33 4.18
N LEU A 29 13.00 12.04 3.47
CA LEU A 29 13.42 13.12 2.57
C LEU A 29 14.13 14.25 3.32
N GLY A 30 13.72 14.51 4.57
CA GLY A 30 14.37 15.46 5.50
C GLY A 30 15.61 14.89 6.21
N GLY A 31 16.06 13.70 5.89
CA GLY A 31 17.24 13.05 6.48
C GLY A 31 17.01 12.41 7.84
N MET A 32 15.75 12.20 8.24
CA MET A 32 15.40 11.53 9.50
C MET A 32 15.09 10.06 9.29
N ASP A 33 15.42 9.20 10.25
CA ASP A 33 15.07 7.79 10.25
C ASP A 33 13.68 7.59 10.89
N PHE A 34 12.76 6.98 10.14
CA PHE A 34 11.39 6.69 10.57
C PHE A 34 10.96 5.25 10.27
N SER A 35 11.87 4.32 10.41
CA SER A 35 11.60 2.89 10.23
C SER A 35 10.41 2.39 11.08
N GLY A 36 10.20 2.96 12.26
CA GLY A 36 9.05 2.65 13.12
C GLY A 36 7.70 2.99 12.48
N LEU A 37 7.61 4.07 11.70
CA LEU A 37 6.38 4.42 10.98
C LEU A 37 6.06 3.43 9.86
N GLU A 38 7.07 2.88 9.20
CA GLU A 38 6.88 1.84 8.18
C GLU A 38 6.30 0.56 8.79
N VAL A 39 6.75 0.17 9.99
CA VAL A 39 6.18 -0.97 10.72
C VAL A 39 4.71 -0.72 11.07
N VAL A 40 4.37 0.46 11.54
CA VAL A 40 2.97 0.83 11.84
C VAL A 40 2.11 0.77 10.58
N ALA A 41 2.58 1.35 9.48
CA ALA A 41 1.87 1.31 8.19
C ALA A 41 1.68 -0.13 7.68
N PHE A 42 2.68 -0.97 7.84
CA PHE A 42 2.62 -2.40 7.52
C PHE A 42 1.55 -3.12 8.34
N CYS A 43 1.53 -2.92 9.65
CA CYS A 43 0.54 -3.53 10.54
C CYS A 43 -0.89 -3.08 10.20
N LEU A 44 -1.10 -1.79 9.97
CA LEU A 44 -2.41 -1.25 9.60
C LEU A 44 -2.92 -1.82 8.26
N THR A 45 -2.03 -1.91 7.28
CA THR A 45 -2.34 -2.51 5.97
C THR A 45 -2.67 -4.00 6.11
N GLY A 46 -1.88 -4.74 6.90
CA GLY A 46 -2.09 -6.16 7.18
C GLY A 46 -3.44 -6.42 7.87
N ILE A 47 -3.77 -5.65 8.88
CA ILE A 47 -5.07 -5.73 9.58
C ILE A 47 -6.21 -5.48 8.59
N ALA A 48 -6.12 -4.42 7.78
CA ALA A 48 -7.16 -4.12 6.79
C ALA A 48 -7.37 -5.26 5.80
N LEU A 49 -6.30 -5.83 5.25
CA LEU A 49 -6.36 -6.95 4.31
C LEU A 49 -6.94 -8.22 4.93
N LEU A 50 -6.56 -8.56 6.17
CA LEU A 50 -7.10 -9.72 6.88
C LEU A 50 -8.61 -9.60 7.07
N PHE A 51 -9.08 -8.43 7.49
CA PHE A 51 -10.52 -8.23 7.73
C PHE A 51 -11.32 -8.10 6.43
N LEU A 52 -10.75 -7.54 5.37
CA LEU A 52 -11.37 -7.58 4.05
C LEU A 52 -11.49 -9.03 3.53
N ALA A 53 -10.47 -9.86 3.77
CA ALA A 53 -10.51 -11.29 3.43
C ALA A 53 -11.53 -12.08 4.28
N ALA A 54 -11.72 -11.70 5.54
CA ALA A 54 -12.62 -12.36 6.48
C ALA A 54 -14.07 -11.83 6.45
N GLN A 55 -14.38 -10.86 5.61
CA GLN A 55 -15.68 -10.19 5.58
C GLN A 55 -16.81 -11.18 5.28
N LYS A 56 -17.83 -11.21 6.15
CA LYS A 56 -19.02 -12.03 5.97
C LYS A 56 -19.81 -11.56 4.74
N GLY A 57 -20.27 -12.53 3.92
CA GLY A 57 -21.07 -12.26 2.73
C GLY A 57 -20.26 -11.85 1.48
N ALA A 58 -18.94 -11.69 1.59
CA ALA A 58 -18.11 -11.44 0.40
C ALA A 58 -17.94 -12.71 -0.45
N PRO A 59 -17.90 -12.59 -1.81
CA PRO A 59 -17.65 -13.71 -2.70
C PRO A 59 -16.34 -14.43 -2.39
N ALA A 60 -16.30 -15.75 -2.56
CA ALA A 60 -15.09 -16.56 -2.31
C ALA A 60 -13.87 -16.08 -3.11
N LYS A 61 -14.07 -15.66 -4.36
CA LYS A 61 -13.02 -15.10 -5.23
C LYS A 61 -12.39 -13.85 -4.61
N GLU A 62 -13.22 -12.97 -4.05
CA GLU A 62 -12.79 -11.73 -3.43
C GLU A 62 -11.96 -12.00 -2.16
N LYS A 63 -12.47 -12.88 -1.28
CA LYS A 63 -11.75 -13.31 -0.08
C LYS A 63 -10.38 -13.89 -0.41
N ARG A 64 -10.31 -14.77 -1.42
CA ARG A 64 -9.06 -15.35 -1.90
C ARG A 64 -8.09 -14.27 -2.38
N ASN A 65 -8.56 -13.29 -3.14
CA ASN A 65 -7.73 -12.24 -3.68
C ASN A 65 -7.13 -11.36 -2.58
N TYR A 66 -7.91 -10.96 -1.56
CA TYR A 66 -7.36 -10.22 -0.41
C TYR A 66 -6.38 -11.07 0.41
N THR A 67 -6.66 -12.36 0.57
CA THR A 67 -5.71 -13.29 1.23
C THR A 67 -4.39 -13.35 0.46
N LEU A 68 -4.42 -13.43 -0.87
CA LEU A 68 -3.21 -13.44 -1.68
C LEU A 68 -2.41 -12.13 -1.53
N VAL A 69 -3.07 -10.97 -1.52
CA VAL A 69 -2.39 -9.68 -1.29
C VAL A 69 -1.79 -9.63 0.12
N PHE A 70 -2.49 -10.18 1.12
CA PHE A 70 -1.93 -10.30 2.47
C PHE A 70 -0.69 -11.19 2.51
N VAL A 71 -0.69 -12.34 1.80
CA VAL A 71 0.49 -13.19 1.69
C VAL A 71 1.65 -12.45 1.00
N VAL A 72 1.38 -11.71 -0.07
CA VAL A 72 2.39 -10.87 -0.74
C VAL A 72 2.96 -9.83 0.22
N LEU A 73 2.13 -9.20 1.06
CA LEU A 73 2.57 -8.28 2.10
C LEU A 73 3.48 -8.98 3.13
N MET A 74 3.14 -10.19 3.58
CA MET A 74 3.97 -10.96 4.51
C MET A 74 5.31 -11.33 3.89
N VAL A 75 5.31 -11.80 2.64
CA VAL A 75 6.55 -12.12 1.91
C VAL A 75 7.42 -10.89 1.74
N SER A 76 6.84 -9.72 1.47
CA SER A 76 7.60 -8.46 1.36
C SER A 76 8.39 -8.13 2.63
N ASN A 77 7.84 -8.47 3.79
CA ASN A 77 8.51 -8.24 5.08
C ASN A 77 9.53 -9.34 5.39
N LEU A 78 9.16 -10.61 5.22
CA LEU A 78 10.05 -11.76 5.51
C LEU A 78 11.27 -11.80 4.59
N ALA A 79 11.12 -11.37 3.34
CA ALA A 79 12.19 -11.33 2.34
C ALA A 79 12.74 -9.90 2.12
N ALA A 80 12.62 -9.01 3.10
CA ALA A 80 12.95 -7.58 2.99
C ALA A 80 14.40 -7.29 2.56
N ASN A 81 15.31 -8.22 2.74
CA ASN A 81 16.73 -8.07 2.37
C ASN A 81 17.06 -8.53 0.95
N GLY A 82 16.06 -8.93 0.15
CA GLY A 82 16.27 -9.46 -1.19
C GLY A 82 15.37 -8.82 -2.25
N TRP A 83 15.70 -9.10 -3.52
CA TRP A 83 14.91 -8.61 -4.66
C TRP A 83 13.45 -9.10 -4.64
N ALA A 84 13.20 -10.29 -4.10
CA ALA A 84 11.85 -10.85 -3.97
C ALA A 84 10.99 -10.02 -3.01
N GLY A 85 11.55 -9.57 -1.89
CA GLY A 85 10.88 -8.67 -0.95
C GLY A 85 10.60 -7.31 -1.56
N ASP A 86 11.55 -6.75 -2.30
CA ASP A 86 11.38 -5.47 -2.99
C ASP A 86 10.25 -5.54 -4.03
N LEU A 87 10.20 -6.62 -4.81
CA LEU A 87 9.14 -6.86 -5.80
C LEU A 87 7.77 -7.05 -5.12
N CYS A 88 7.69 -7.87 -4.09
CA CYS A 88 6.45 -8.08 -3.34
C CYS A 88 5.95 -6.77 -2.72
N SER A 89 6.84 -5.98 -2.13
CA SER A 89 6.50 -4.65 -1.59
C SER A 89 5.89 -3.74 -2.66
N ALA A 90 6.44 -3.75 -3.87
CA ALA A 90 5.92 -2.94 -4.98
C ALA A 90 4.56 -3.44 -5.51
N LEU A 91 4.21 -4.70 -5.31
CA LEU A 91 2.97 -5.30 -5.83
C LEU A 91 1.76 -5.15 -4.89
N VAL A 92 1.96 -4.91 -3.60
CA VAL A 92 0.86 -4.88 -2.60
C VAL A 92 -0.24 -3.90 -2.98
N TRP A 93 0.09 -2.64 -3.16
CA TRP A 93 -0.89 -1.61 -3.48
C TRP A 93 -1.49 -1.73 -4.89
N PRO A 94 -0.71 -1.98 -5.95
CA PRO A 94 -1.28 -2.23 -7.27
C PRO A 94 -2.25 -3.42 -7.30
N CYS A 95 -1.93 -4.52 -6.60
CA CYS A 95 -2.82 -5.67 -6.52
C CYS A 95 -4.10 -5.35 -5.74
N LEU A 96 -3.99 -4.65 -4.60
CA LEU A 96 -5.15 -4.19 -3.82
C LEU A 96 -6.07 -3.30 -4.67
N LEU A 97 -5.51 -2.29 -5.33
CA LEU A 97 -6.29 -1.39 -6.19
C LEU A 97 -6.87 -2.11 -7.41
N GLY A 98 -6.18 -3.12 -7.94
CA GLY A 98 -6.68 -3.98 -9.00
C GLY A 98 -7.92 -4.77 -8.58
N ILE A 99 -7.94 -5.29 -7.34
CA ILE A 99 -9.12 -5.96 -6.77
C ILE A 99 -10.28 -4.96 -6.67
N GLU A 100 -10.03 -3.78 -6.12
CA GLU A 100 -11.06 -2.75 -5.95
C GLU A 100 -11.59 -2.23 -7.29
N TYR A 101 -10.72 -2.06 -8.28
CA TYR A 101 -11.12 -1.72 -9.66
C TYR A 101 -12.01 -2.81 -10.27
N GLY A 102 -11.64 -4.09 -10.11
CA GLY A 102 -12.43 -5.23 -10.57
C GLY A 102 -13.80 -5.35 -9.87
N ARG A 103 -13.99 -4.70 -8.73
CA ARG A 103 -15.26 -4.57 -8.01
C ARG A 103 -16.10 -3.35 -8.46
N GLY A 104 -15.65 -2.64 -9.49
CA GLY A 104 -16.34 -1.45 -10.00
C GLY A 104 -16.06 -0.15 -9.23
N ARG A 105 -15.01 -0.12 -8.40
CA ARG A 105 -14.62 1.12 -7.72
C ARG A 105 -13.92 2.07 -8.71
N PRO A 106 -14.13 3.39 -8.62
CA PRO A 106 -13.56 4.37 -9.55
C PRO A 106 -12.10 4.70 -9.20
N VAL A 107 -11.22 3.69 -9.21
CA VAL A 107 -9.80 3.81 -8.80
C VAL A 107 -8.82 3.58 -9.95
N GLN A 108 -9.29 3.64 -11.20
CA GLN A 108 -8.43 3.37 -12.37
C GLN A 108 -7.23 4.31 -12.46
N ARG A 109 -7.44 5.62 -12.28
CA ARG A 109 -6.35 6.62 -12.33
C ARG A 109 -5.34 6.39 -11.20
N GLN A 110 -5.84 6.12 -10.01
CA GLN A 110 -5.01 5.83 -8.84
C GLN A 110 -4.20 4.55 -9.04
N LEU A 111 -4.81 3.50 -9.60
CA LEU A 111 -4.12 2.25 -9.94
C LEU A 111 -2.97 2.50 -10.93
N GLN A 112 -3.20 3.28 -11.98
CA GLN A 112 -2.18 3.63 -12.96
C GLN A 112 -1.03 4.43 -12.33
N LEU A 113 -1.35 5.45 -11.54
CA LEU A 113 -0.35 6.29 -10.87
C LEU A 113 0.45 5.53 -9.82
N VAL A 114 -0.21 4.74 -8.98
CA VAL A 114 0.48 3.91 -7.98
C VAL A 114 1.33 2.86 -8.68
N GLY A 115 0.84 2.19 -9.72
CA GLY A 115 1.61 1.21 -10.47
C GLY A 115 2.86 1.81 -11.12
N LEU A 116 2.75 2.98 -11.74
CA LEU A 116 3.88 3.69 -12.33
C LEU A 116 4.88 4.14 -11.25
N ALA A 117 4.39 4.74 -10.17
CA ALA A 117 5.25 5.20 -9.07
C ALA A 117 5.99 4.04 -8.38
N GLU A 118 5.33 2.89 -8.19
CA GLU A 118 5.97 1.68 -7.65
C GLU A 118 7.05 1.14 -8.59
N ALA A 119 6.80 1.11 -9.89
CA ALA A 119 7.77 0.66 -10.87
C ALA A 119 9.02 1.56 -10.88
N LEU A 120 8.84 2.88 -10.89
CA LEU A 120 9.94 3.84 -10.85
C LEU A 120 10.71 3.75 -9.52
N ARG A 121 10.01 3.68 -8.40
CA ARG A 121 10.64 3.50 -7.09
C ARG A 121 11.47 2.23 -7.04
N LEU A 122 10.94 1.13 -7.54
CA LEU A 122 11.65 -0.15 -7.57
C LEU A 122 12.93 -0.08 -8.40
N VAL A 123 12.89 0.55 -9.59
CA VAL A 123 14.06 0.74 -10.45
C VAL A 123 15.12 1.58 -9.74
N PHE A 124 14.75 2.74 -9.18
CA PHE A 124 15.70 3.60 -8.46
C PHE A 124 16.26 2.94 -7.21
N TRP A 125 15.41 2.30 -6.41
CA TRP A 125 15.82 1.59 -5.21
C TRP A 125 16.82 0.47 -5.51
N ARG A 126 16.54 -0.34 -6.54
CA ARG A 126 17.46 -1.40 -6.96
C ARG A 126 18.77 -0.85 -7.49
N SER A 127 18.74 0.26 -8.22
CA SER A 127 19.96 0.91 -8.71
C SER A 127 20.85 1.40 -7.56
N VAL A 128 20.25 1.98 -6.52
CA VAL A 128 20.99 2.41 -5.31
C VAL A 128 21.51 1.19 -4.55
N ARG A 129 20.65 0.21 -4.32
CA ARG A 129 20.95 -0.93 -3.42
C ARG A 129 21.89 -1.94 -4.03
N TYR A 130 21.70 -2.29 -5.30
CA TYR A 130 22.42 -3.41 -5.93
C TYR A 130 23.49 -2.97 -6.93
N ALA A 131 23.31 -1.85 -7.60
CA ALA A 131 24.32 -1.30 -8.52
C ALA A 131 25.23 -0.22 -7.88
N GLY A 132 24.93 0.17 -6.63
CA GLY A 132 25.73 1.18 -5.92
C GLY A 132 25.67 2.60 -6.49
N ILE A 133 24.61 2.92 -7.24
CA ILE A 133 24.43 4.25 -7.86
C ILE A 133 23.84 5.20 -6.80
N THR A 134 24.67 5.69 -5.90
CA THR A 134 24.25 6.54 -4.76
C THR A 134 23.71 7.90 -5.17
N SER A 135 24.06 8.40 -6.36
CA SER A 135 23.52 9.65 -6.93
C SER A 135 21.98 9.61 -7.13
N LEU A 136 21.38 8.42 -7.17
CA LEU A 136 19.94 8.23 -7.29
C LEU A 136 19.22 8.18 -5.95
N ALA A 137 19.91 8.26 -4.80
CA ALA A 137 19.31 8.15 -3.48
C ALA A 137 18.24 9.22 -3.23
N PHE A 138 18.49 10.47 -3.59
CA PHE A 138 17.52 11.55 -3.49
C PHE A 138 16.27 11.26 -4.34
N TRP A 139 16.44 10.83 -5.57
CA TRP A 139 15.34 10.49 -6.47
C TRP A 139 14.53 9.31 -5.97
N THR A 140 15.18 8.32 -5.35
CA THR A 140 14.51 7.19 -4.71
C THR A 140 13.59 7.65 -3.57
N ASN A 141 14.09 8.53 -2.71
CA ASN A 141 13.31 9.09 -1.60
C ASN A 141 12.15 9.95 -2.11
N LEU A 142 12.39 10.78 -3.14
CA LEU A 142 11.34 11.59 -3.77
C LEU A 142 10.25 10.70 -4.39
N MET A 143 10.63 9.65 -5.10
CA MET A 143 9.67 8.69 -5.67
C MET A 143 8.85 8.01 -4.58
N PHE A 144 9.46 7.70 -3.44
CA PHE A 144 8.75 7.13 -2.30
C PHE A 144 7.70 8.10 -1.74
N VAL A 145 8.02 9.38 -1.60
CA VAL A 145 7.06 10.41 -1.17
C VAL A 145 5.90 10.52 -2.15
N LEU A 146 6.19 10.62 -3.44
CA LEU A 146 5.15 10.69 -4.48
C LEU A 146 4.25 9.44 -4.48
N LEU A 147 4.84 8.27 -4.31
CA LEU A 147 4.13 7.01 -4.18
C LEU A 147 3.18 7.01 -2.98
N THR A 148 3.65 7.43 -1.81
CA THR A 148 2.82 7.47 -0.60
C THR A 148 1.69 8.49 -0.71
N CYS A 149 1.89 9.61 -1.40
CA CYS A 149 0.84 10.56 -1.74
C CYS A 149 -0.22 9.93 -2.68
N ALA A 150 0.22 9.19 -3.71
CA ALA A 150 -0.68 8.49 -4.63
C ALA A 150 -1.49 7.39 -3.89
N ARG A 151 -0.87 6.64 -3.00
CA ARG A 151 -1.55 5.67 -2.12
C ARG A 151 -2.58 6.36 -1.21
N GLY A 152 -2.23 7.50 -0.63
CA GLY A 152 -3.13 8.32 0.19
C GLY A 152 -4.36 8.77 -0.59
N TRP A 153 -4.18 9.24 -1.81
CA TRP A 153 -5.28 9.59 -2.70
C TRP A 153 -6.17 8.39 -3.04
N ALA A 154 -5.56 7.23 -3.33
CA ALA A 154 -6.29 6.00 -3.60
C ALA A 154 -7.13 5.56 -2.38
N ALA A 155 -6.52 5.53 -1.20
CA ALA A 155 -7.19 5.17 0.05
C ALA A 155 -8.33 6.12 0.40
N LEU A 156 -8.14 7.42 0.18
CA LEU A 156 -9.19 8.43 0.38
C LEU A 156 -10.36 8.24 -0.60
N THR A 157 -10.08 7.91 -1.85
CA THR A 157 -11.11 7.61 -2.85
C THR A 157 -11.92 6.38 -2.45
N LEU A 158 -11.26 5.31 -2.01
CA LEU A 158 -11.94 4.11 -1.52
C LEU A 158 -12.81 4.38 -0.30
N TYR A 159 -12.33 5.19 0.62
CA TYR A 159 -13.08 5.58 1.81
C TYR A 159 -14.32 6.41 1.48
N LYS A 160 -14.18 7.43 0.62
CA LYS A 160 -15.28 8.32 0.22
C LYS A 160 -16.34 7.60 -0.60
N THR A 161 -15.95 6.76 -1.56
CA THR A 161 -16.91 6.03 -2.40
C THR A 161 -17.73 5.01 -1.62
N GLN A 162 -17.33 4.63 -0.42
CA GLN A 162 -18.12 3.79 0.47
C GLN A 162 -19.27 4.57 1.14
N GLU A 163 -19.17 5.89 1.28
CA GLU A 163 -20.26 6.74 1.82
C GLU A 163 -21.41 6.89 0.83
N GLU A 164 -21.12 6.94 -0.46
CA GLU A 164 -22.10 7.12 -1.52
C GLU A 164 -22.97 5.88 -1.78
N THR A 165 -22.55 4.71 -1.29
CA THR A 165 -23.26 3.42 -1.47
C THR A 165 -24.21 3.07 -0.32
N LEU A 166 -24.33 3.93 0.66
CA LEU A 166 -25.28 3.82 1.78
C LEU A 166 -26.50 4.71 1.58
#